data_5b2bcce37790e20a7b5a909a09562907
#
_entry.id   5b2bcce37790e20a7b5a909a09562907
#
_cell.length_a   1.000
_cell.length_b   1.000
_cell.length_c   1.000
_cell.angle_alpha   90.00
_cell.angle_beta   90.00
_cell.angle_gamma   90.00
#
_symmetry.space_group_name_H-M   'P 1'
#
loop_
_entity.id
_entity.type
_entity.pdbx_description
1 polymer ?
#
loop_
_entity_poly.entity_id
_entity_poly.type
_entity_poly.pdbx_seq_one_letter_code
_entity_poly.pdbx_strand_id
1 'polypeptide(L)'
;EQLVKSKILTRYYFNSDEGKGIYRVYCLEKMGKYLLNSRGEECKWQPTDNTKPVAMIKKRLAGNQTIIAYLRKVKAFESYIPKPSLTAKKLGKVFKATGGSIKLTKNGKSIDFIFEVIRREEDWKKKLIDKMKLYEDFYENFVPNDSGFKNIPQLIIICEDDRHIAETFKEF
;
A
#
# COMPACT_ATOMS: atom_id res chain seq x y z
N GLU A 1 -17.61 -6.42 -18.03
CA GLU A 1 -17.61 -5.53 -19.20
C GLU A 1 -18.59 -4.37 -19.10
N GLN A 2 -19.80 -4.55 -18.58
CA GLN A 2 -20.80 -3.45 -18.41
C GLN A 2 -20.24 -2.26 -17.63
N LEU A 3 -19.53 -2.50 -16.51
CA LEU A 3 -18.94 -1.42 -15.70
C LEU A 3 -17.86 -0.62 -16.45
N VAL A 4 -17.20 -1.20 -17.43
CA VAL A 4 -16.23 -0.50 -18.29
C VAL A 4 -16.97 0.30 -19.36
N LYS A 5 -18.00 -0.27 -19.98
CA LYS A 5 -18.84 0.44 -20.97
C LYS A 5 -19.54 1.67 -20.38
N SER A 6 -20.02 1.56 -19.13
CA SER A 6 -20.64 2.68 -18.39
C SER A 6 -19.65 3.65 -17.74
N LYS A 7 -18.36 3.52 -18.01
CA LYS A 7 -17.29 4.37 -17.44
C LYS A 7 -17.27 4.42 -15.91
N ILE A 8 -17.75 3.35 -15.26
CA ILE A 8 -17.61 3.15 -13.81
C ILE A 8 -16.21 2.67 -13.49
N LEU A 9 -15.66 1.78 -14.35
CA LEU A 9 -14.30 1.27 -14.26
C LEU A 9 -13.54 1.49 -15.58
N THR A 10 -12.24 1.75 -15.50
CA THR A 10 -11.29 1.65 -16.60
C THR A 10 -10.53 0.33 -16.48
N ARG A 11 -10.25 -0.32 -17.61
CA ARG A 11 -9.51 -1.58 -17.66
C ARG A 11 -8.13 -1.36 -18.28
N TYR A 12 -7.11 -1.90 -17.60
CA TYR A 12 -5.73 -1.94 -18.07
C TYR A 12 -5.28 -3.38 -18.29
N TYR A 13 -4.32 -3.53 -19.19
CA TYR A 13 -3.65 -4.78 -19.48
C TYR A 13 -2.16 -4.64 -19.19
N PHE A 14 -1.60 -5.55 -18.44
CA PHE A 14 -0.16 -5.63 -18.19
C PHE A 14 0.33 -7.02 -18.51
N ASN A 15 1.49 -7.08 -19.17
CA ASN A 15 2.20 -8.34 -19.31
C ASN A 15 2.65 -8.83 -17.93
N SER A 16 2.56 -10.13 -17.72
CA SER A 16 3.17 -10.78 -16.57
C SER A 16 4.67 -10.56 -16.61
N ASP A 17 5.30 -10.30 -15.45
CA ASP A 17 6.76 -10.14 -15.37
C ASP A 17 7.51 -11.43 -15.76
N GLU A 18 6.83 -12.58 -15.68
CA GLU A 18 7.32 -13.89 -16.13
C GLU A 18 6.99 -14.22 -17.60
N GLY A 19 6.39 -13.32 -18.33
CA GLY A 19 5.97 -13.56 -19.72
C GLY A 19 4.81 -14.56 -19.91
N LYS A 20 4.19 -15.03 -18.83
CA LYS A 20 3.17 -16.10 -18.84
C LYS A 20 1.73 -15.62 -18.93
N GLY A 21 1.48 -14.45 -19.49
CA GLY A 21 0.10 -13.98 -19.68
C GLY A 21 -0.11 -12.50 -19.49
N ILE A 22 -1.37 -12.09 -19.65
CA ILE A 22 -1.81 -10.69 -19.54
C ILE A 22 -2.70 -10.57 -18.31
N TYR A 23 -2.29 -9.72 -17.35
CA TYR A 23 -3.14 -9.35 -16.24
C TYR A 23 -4.15 -8.28 -16.65
N ARG A 24 -5.39 -8.48 -16.24
CA ARG A 24 -6.45 -7.46 -16.34
C ARG A 24 -6.59 -6.76 -15.00
N VAL A 25 -6.44 -5.46 -15.00
CA VAL A 25 -6.59 -4.62 -13.82
C VAL A 25 -7.70 -3.62 -14.06
N TYR A 26 -8.52 -3.40 -13.05
CA TYR A 26 -9.61 -2.44 -13.10
C TYR A 26 -9.35 -1.33 -12.10
N CYS A 27 -9.48 -0.10 -12.56
CA CYS A 27 -9.41 1.09 -11.73
C CYS A 27 -10.75 1.84 -11.77
N LEU A 28 -11.06 2.56 -10.70
CA LEU A 28 -12.24 3.40 -10.66
C LEU A 28 -12.14 4.49 -11.74
N GLU A 29 -13.27 4.85 -12.34
CA GLU A 29 -13.41 5.92 -13.33
C GLU A 29 -14.37 7.00 -12.79
N LYS A 30 -14.53 8.10 -13.53
CA LYS A 30 -15.31 9.27 -13.13
C LYS A 30 -16.74 8.92 -12.67
N MET A 31 -17.44 8.09 -13.44
CA MET A 31 -18.81 7.66 -13.09
C MET A 31 -18.83 6.79 -11.82
N GLY A 32 -17.78 6.01 -11.60
CA GLY A 32 -17.64 5.23 -10.37
C GLY A 32 -17.49 6.12 -9.14
N LYS A 33 -16.73 7.23 -9.24
CA LYS A 33 -16.65 8.23 -8.18
C LYS A 33 -18.02 8.80 -7.83
N TYR A 34 -18.79 9.20 -8.83
CA TYR A 34 -20.13 9.77 -8.60
C TYR A 34 -21.07 8.75 -7.96
N LEU A 35 -20.99 7.48 -8.39
CA LEU A 35 -21.80 6.42 -7.82
C LEU A 35 -21.46 6.17 -6.33
N LEU A 36 -20.19 6.18 -5.95
CA LEU A 36 -19.79 6.04 -4.54
C LEU A 36 -20.26 7.25 -3.72
N ASN A 37 -20.00 8.46 -4.20
CA ASN A 37 -20.42 9.68 -3.52
C ASN A 37 -21.94 9.75 -3.32
N SER A 38 -22.75 9.29 -4.30
CA SER A 38 -24.22 9.25 -4.18
C SER A 38 -24.72 8.26 -3.12
N ARG A 39 -23.85 7.29 -2.72
CA ARG A 39 -24.12 6.35 -1.62
C ARG A 39 -23.57 6.81 -0.27
N GLY A 40 -23.05 8.04 -0.20
CA GLY A 40 -22.43 8.58 1.02
C GLY A 40 -20.99 8.11 1.27
N GLU A 41 -20.37 7.42 0.32
CA GLU A 41 -18.98 6.97 0.41
C GLU A 41 -18.05 8.03 -0.18
N GLU A 42 -17.18 8.62 0.65
CA GLU A 42 -16.20 9.60 0.18
C GLU A 42 -15.18 8.95 -0.77
N CYS A 43 -15.18 9.38 -2.02
CA CYS A 43 -14.23 8.92 -3.03
C CYS A 43 -13.32 10.05 -3.52
N LYS A 44 -12.02 9.94 -3.21
CA LYS A 44 -10.97 10.93 -3.57
C LYS A 44 -10.36 10.69 -4.97
N TRP A 45 -11.04 9.96 -5.84
CA TRP A 45 -10.56 9.73 -7.20
C TRP A 45 -10.34 11.03 -7.98
N GLN A 46 -9.25 11.07 -8.77
CA GLN A 46 -8.93 12.14 -9.69
C GLN A 46 -8.57 11.59 -11.08
N PRO A 47 -8.75 12.37 -12.17
CA PRO A 47 -8.41 11.94 -13.54
C PRO A 47 -6.97 11.40 -13.67
N THR A 48 -6.02 12.00 -12.94
CA THR A 48 -4.61 11.58 -12.90
C THR A 48 -4.41 10.18 -12.29
N ASP A 49 -5.40 9.62 -11.58
CA ASP A 49 -5.30 8.26 -11.06
C ASP A 49 -5.25 7.20 -12.18
N ASN A 50 -5.81 7.52 -13.33
CA ASN A 50 -5.85 6.64 -14.50
C ASN A 50 -4.63 6.78 -15.42
N THR A 51 -3.76 7.76 -15.19
CA THR A 51 -2.55 8.00 -16.00
C THR A 51 -1.25 7.67 -15.24
N LYS A 52 -1.35 6.98 -14.10
CA LYS A 52 -0.17 6.61 -13.30
C LYS A 52 0.73 5.62 -14.03
N PRO A 53 2.07 5.71 -13.85
CA PRO A 53 3.00 4.74 -14.40
C PRO A 53 2.66 3.30 -13.96
N VAL A 54 2.88 2.33 -14.83
CA VAL A 54 2.60 0.91 -14.61
C VAL A 54 3.25 0.39 -13.33
N ALA A 55 4.49 0.78 -13.05
CA ALA A 55 5.20 0.43 -11.82
C ALA A 55 4.43 0.85 -10.56
N MET A 56 3.87 2.05 -10.53
CA MET A 56 3.06 2.53 -9.42
C MET A 56 1.76 1.73 -9.26
N ILE A 57 1.13 1.35 -10.36
CA ILE A 57 -0.09 0.53 -10.34
C ILE A 57 0.23 -0.85 -9.79
N LYS A 58 1.29 -1.51 -10.29
CA LYS A 58 1.74 -2.83 -9.81
C LYS A 58 2.08 -2.79 -8.31
N LYS A 59 2.77 -1.75 -7.85
CA LYS A 59 3.09 -1.55 -6.43
C LYS A 59 1.83 -1.44 -5.56
N ARG A 60 0.85 -0.66 -6.01
CA ARG A 60 -0.45 -0.53 -5.33
C ARG A 60 -1.22 -1.86 -5.29
N LEU A 61 -1.19 -2.62 -6.40
CA LEU A 61 -1.86 -3.93 -6.46
C LEU A 61 -1.25 -4.92 -5.48
N ALA A 62 0.07 -4.99 -5.36
CA ALA A 62 0.74 -5.87 -4.40
C ALA A 62 0.31 -5.54 -2.96
N GLY A 63 0.30 -4.26 -2.58
CA GLY A 63 -0.23 -3.83 -1.28
C GLY A 63 -1.69 -4.24 -1.08
N ASN A 64 -2.56 -3.97 -2.06
CA ASN A 64 -3.97 -4.33 -1.98
C ASN A 64 -4.19 -5.84 -1.85
N GLN A 65 -3.45 -6.67 -2.59
CA GLN A 65 -3.53 -8.13 -2.50
C GLN A 65 -3.18 -8.62 -1.09
N THR A 66 -2.13 -8.07 -0.50
CA THR A 66 -1.73 -8.39 0.88
C THR A 66 -2.84 -8.02 1.87
N ILE A 67 -3.37 -6.79 1.77
CA ILE A 67 -4.47 -6.33 2.64
C ILE A 67 -5.71 -7.23 2.49
N ILE A 68 -6.11 -7.57 1.26
CA ILE A 68 -7.24 -8.47 0.99
C ILE A 68 -6.99 -9.86 1.59
N ALA A 69 -5.75 -10.38 1.51
CA ALA A 69 -5.40 -11.66 2.13
C ALA A 69 -5.55 -11.62 3.66
N TYR A 70 -5.11 -10.53 4.30
CA TYR A 70 -5.33 -10.32 5.74
C TYR A 70 -6.81 -10.22 6.08
N LEU A 71 -7.59 -9.41 5.35
CA LEU A 71 -9.04 -9.26 5.55
C LEU A 71 -9.80 -10.59 5.47
N ARG A 72 -9.38 -11.49 4.56
CA ARG A 72 -10.03 -12.80 4.39
C ARG A 72 -9.66 -13.80 5.45
N LYS A 73 -8.44 -13.75 5.97
CA LYS A 73 -7.89 -14.77 6.88
C LYS A 73 -7.96 -14.36 8.35
N VAL A 74 -7.96 -13.08 8.65
CA VAL A 74 -7.87 -12.58 10.02
C VAL A 74 -9.20 -11.97 10.45
N LYS A 75 -9.94 -12.68 11.30
CA LYS A 75 -11.23 -12.21 11.85
C LYS A 75 -11.12 -10.98 12.78
N ALA A 76 -9.91 -10.62 13.17
CA ALA A 76 -9.62 -9.54 14.13
C ALA A 76 -9.39 -8.17 13.46
N PHE A 77 -9.73 -8.01 12.18
CA PHE A 77 -9.56 -6.77 11.45
C PHE A 77 -10.45 -5.66 12.03
N GLU A 78 -9.86 -4.49 12.27
CA GLU A 78 -10.57 -3.31 12.79
C GLU A 78 -10.60 -2.16 11.78
N SER A 79 -9.44 -1.79 11.22
CA SER A 79 -9.36 -0.66 10.29
C SER A 79 -8.21 -0.78 9.30
N TYR A 80 -8.33 -0.03 8.19
CA TYR A 80 -7.32 0.10 7.15
C TYR A 80 -7.13 1.56 6.75
N ILE A 81 -5.86 1.98 6.67
CA ILE A 81 -5.47 3.30 6.16
C ILE A 81 -4.60 3.09 4.91
N PRO A 82 -5.05 3.53 3.72
CA PRO A 82 -4.35 3.22 2.45
C PRO A 82 -2.98 3.87 2.31
N LYS A 83 -2.72 4.98 2.98
CA LYS A 83 -1.45 5.72 2.91
C LYS A 83 -1.21 6.46 4.22
N PRO A 84 -0.82 5.76 5.30
CA PRO A 84 -0.52 6.44 6.54
C PRO A 84 0.65 7.41 6.34
N SER A 85 0.51 8.61 6.88
CA SER A 85 1.60 9.59 6.94
C SER A 85 2.41 9.35 8.20
N LEU A 86 3.71 9.23 8.05
CA LEU A 86 4.67 8.98 9.11
C LEU A 86 5.68 10.13 9.15
N THR A 87 6.18 10.47 10.32
CA THR A 87 7.10 11.59 10.49
C THR A 87 8.45 11.08 10.99
N ALA A 88 9.49 11.27 10.19
CA ALA A 88 10.89 11.08 10.55
C ALA A 88 11.36 12.41 11.18
N LYS A 89 11.31 12.49 12.52
CA LYS A 89 11.45 13.76 13.28
C LYS A 89 12.83 14.38 13.18
N LYS A 90 13.89 13.58 13.37
CA LYS A 90 15.29 14.06 13.26
C LYS A 90 15.62 14.51 11.83
N LEU A 91 15.09 13.81 10.83
CA LEU A 91 15.30 14.14 9.42
C LEU A 91 14.37 15.26 8.92
N GLY A 92 13.40 15.68 9.73
CA GLY A 92 12.42 16.71 9.37
C GLY A 92 11.55 16.33 8.16
N LYS A 93 11.29 15.03 7.95
CA LYS A 93 10.60 14.53 6.76
C LYS A 93 9.29 13.83 7.11
N VAL A 94 8.24 14.15 6.34
CA VAL A 94 6.99 13.38 6.33
C VAL A 94 7.01 12.44 5.14
N PHE A 95 6.72 11.17 5.37
CA PHE A 95 6.70 10.15 4.33
C PHE A 95 5.45 9.25 4.44
N LYS A 96 5.17 8.48 3.41
CA LYS A 96 3.99 7.61 3.35
C LYS A 96 4.41 6.16 3.13
N ALA A 97 3.82 5.26 3.88
CA ALA A 97 3.93 3.82 3.60
C ALA A 97 3.17 3.49 2.30
N THR A 98 3.78 2.67 1.45
CA THR A 98 3.26 2.42 0.10
C THR A 98 2.18 1.34 0.05
N GLY A 99 2.18 0.40 1.00
CA GLY A 99 1.20 -0.68 1.10
C GLY A 99 0.04 -0.40 2.06
N GLY A 100 0.08 0.75 2.76
CA GLY A 100 -0.95 1.10 3.74
C GLY A 100 -0.64 0.62 5.16
N SER A 101 -1.63 0.72 6.04
CA SER A 101 -1.59 0.15 7.38
C SER A 101 -2.90 -0.53 7.74
N ILE A 102 -2.84 -1.54 8.60
CA ILE A 102 -4.01 -2.20 9.19
C ILE A 102 -3.89 -2.24 10.70
N LYS A 103 -5.03 -2.21 11.35
CA LYS A 103 -5.15 -2.47 12.78
C LYS A 103 -5.92 -3.76 13.00
N LEU A 104 -5.35 -4.64 13.79
CA LEU A 104 -5.97 -5.88 14.23
C LEU A 104 -6.25 -5.80 15.71
N THR A 105 -7.45 -6.19 16.14
CA THR A 105 -7.81 -6.26 17.55
C THR A 105 -8.28 -7.66 17.91
N LYS A 106 -7.64 -8.28 18.90
CA LYS A 106 -8.01 -9.59 19.42
C LYS A 106 -7.93 -9.58 20.96
N ASN A 107 -9.00 -10.01 21.61
CA ASN A 107 -9.08 -10.07 23.08
C ASN A 107 -8.71 -8.73 23.76
N GLY A 108 -9.17 -7.61 23.23
CA GLY A 108 -8.90 -6.27 23.75
C GLY A 108 -7.49 -5.74 23.51
N LYS A 109 -6.60 -6.51 22.88
CA LYS A 109 -5.26 -6.08 22.46
C LYS A 109 -5.26 -5.69 21.00
N SER A 110 -4.75 -4.50 20.69
CA SER A 110 -4.61 -4.00 19.33
C SER A 110 -3.16 -4.03 18.89
N ILE A 111 -2.93 -4.47 17.66
CA ILE A 111 -1.62 -4.44 16.98
C ILE A 111 -1.80 -3.70 15.67
N ASP A 112 -0.94 -2.73 15.42
CA ASP A 112 -0.89 -1.98 14.18
C ASP A 112 0.23 -2.53 13.29
N PHE A 113 -0.05 -2.67 11.99
CA PHE A 113 0.92 -3.06 10.96
C PHE A 113 1.02 -1.99 9.91
N ILE A 114 2.24 -1.69 9.49
CA ILE A 114 2.54 -0.85 8.33
C ILE A 114 3.11 -1.76 7.24
N PHE A 115 2.62 -1.59 6.01
CA PHE A 115 3.08 -2.34 4.85
C PHE A 115 3.89 -1.44 3.92
N GLU A 116 5.12 -1.82 3.65
CA GLU A 116 5.95 -1.20 2.62
C GLU A 116 6.14 -2.17 1.47
N VAL A 117 5.75 -1.76 0.27
CA VAL A 117 5.87 -2.57 -0.94
C VAL A 117 7.15 -2.18 -1.67
N ILE A 118 8.01 -3.15 -1.91
CA ILE A 118 9.26 -3.01 -2.65
C ILE A 118 9.16 -3.85 -3.92
N ARG A 119 9.61 -3.27 -5.03
CA ARG A 119 9.69 -3.94 -6.32
C ARG A 119 11.07 -3.79 -6.89
N ARG A 120 11.54 -4.79 -7.68
CA ARG A 120 12.78 -4.74 -8.44
C ARG A 120 12.64 -3.75 -9.60
N GLU A 121 12.73 -2.47 -9.28
CA GLU A 121 12.82 -1.37 -10.22
C GLU A 121 14.28 -0.89 -10.27
N GLU A 122 14.59 -0.01 -11.21
CA GLU A 122 15.87 0.67 -11.23
C GLU A 122 16.17 1.34 -9.88
N ASP A 123 17.37 1.12 -9.35
CA ASP A 123 17.83 1.63 -8.05
C ASP A 123 16.99 1.18 -6.83
N TRP A 124 16.27 0.06 -6.91
CA TRP A 124 15.38 -0.38 -5.82
C TRP A 124 16.09 -0.54 -4.47
N LYS A 125 17.36 -1.02 -4.46
CA LYS A 125 18.16 -1.17 -3.23
C LYS A 125 18.43 0.18 -2.58
N LYS A 126 18.87 1.16 -3.35
CA LYS A 126 19.08 2.52 -2.85
C LYS A 126 17.79 3.12 -2.29
N LYS A 127 16.69 2.98 -3.04
CA LYS A 127 15.37 3.44 -2.60
C LYS A 127 14.91 2.75 -1.31
N LEU A 128 15.23 1.45 -1.16
CA LEU A 128 14.96 0.70 0.06
C LEU A 128 15.76 1.26 1.23
N ILE A 129 17.09 1.38 1.10
CA ILE A 129 17.97 1.90 2.16
C ILE A 129 17.52 3.30 2.60
N ASP A 130 17.28 4.19 1.64
CA ASP A 130 16.82 5.56 1.94
C ASP A 130 15.45 5.56 2.67
N LYS A 131 14.59 4.62 2.32
CA LYS A 131 13.29 4.45 2.97
C LYS A 131 13.43 3.89 4.38
N MET A 132 14.35 2.93 4.60
CA MET A 132 14.60 2.35 5.92
C MET A 132 15.18 3.37 6.89
N LYS A 133 16.03 4.29 6.46
CA LYS A 133 16.49 5.42 7.30
C LYS A 133 15.32 6.29 7.81
N LEU A 134 14.28 6.47 7.00
CA LEU A 134 13.07 7.18 7.43
C LEU A 134 12.28 6.38 8.47
N TYR A 135 12.19 5.06 8.29
CA TYR A 135 11.54 4.19 9.27
C TYR A 135 12.33 4.11 10.58
N GLU A 136 13.66 3.98 10.51
CA GLU A 136 14.56 4.01 11.68
C GLU A 136 14.33 5.27 12.51
N ASP A 137 14.41 6.45 11.89
CA ASP A 137 14.12 7.72 12.58
C ASP A 137 12.68 7.76 13.14
N PHE A 138 11.69 7.28 12.40
CA PHE A 138 10.32 7.18 12.88
C PHE A 138 10.19 6.31 14.13
N TYR A 139 10.85 5.12 14.15
CA TYR A 139 10.78 4.20 15.27
C TYR A 139 11.55 4.69 16.50
N GLU A 140 12.74 5.25 16.29
CA GLU A 140 13.56 5.83 17.38
C GLU A 140 12.87 7.01 18.07
N ASN A 141 12.09 7.79 17.32
CA ASN A 141 11.42 9.00 17.81
C ASN A 141 9.89 8.85 17.83
N PHE A 142 9.40 7.62 17.95
CA PHE A 142 7.97 7.33 17.99
C PHE A 142 7.31 8.02 19.18
N VAL A 143 6.22 8.73 18.90
CA VAL A 143 5.35 9.31 19.93
C VAL A 143 3.92 8.80 19.69
N PRO A 144 3.27 8.20 20.71
CA PRO A 144 1.90 7.74 20.59
C PRO A 144 0.97 8.84 20.08
N ASN A 145 0.11 8.47 19.14
CA ASN A 145 -0.91 9.30 18.48
C ASN A 145 -0.39 10.35 17.45
N ASP A 146 0.90 10.68 17.38
CA ASP A 146 1.42 11.66 16.39
C ASP A 146 1.19 11.23 14.93
N SER A 147 1.19 9.92 14.67
CA SER A 147 0.99 9.36 13.33
C SER A 147 -0.27 8.48 13.25
N GLY A 148 -1.21 8.67 14.20
CA GLY A 148 -2.45 7.89 14.27
C GLY A 148 -2.30 6.50 14.88
N PHE A 149 -1.11 6.14 15.38
CA PHE A 149 -0.84 4.88 16.06
C PHE A 149 -0.73 5.09 17.57
N LYS A 150 -1.43 4.27 18.36
CA LYS A 150 -1.31 4.28 19.84
C LYS A 150 -0.04 3.58 20.32
N ASN A 151 0.33 2.50 19.65
CA ASN A 151 1.51 1.70 19.93
C ASN A 151 2.44 1.70 18.72
N ILE A 152 3.70 1.35 18.93
CA ILE A 152 4.68 1.18 17.86
C ILE A 152 4.14 0.13 16.86
N PRO A 153 3.88 0.51 15.60
CA PRO A 153 3.38 -0.43 14.60
C PRO A 153 4.48 -1.37 14.13
N GLN A 154 4.12 -2.57 13.70
CA GLN A 154 5.05 -3.52 13.10
C GLN A 154 5.21 -3.22 11.60
N LEU A 155 6.44 -3.14 11.10
CA LEU A 155 6.72 -2.98 9.68
C LEU A 155 6.76 -4.35 8.99
N ILE A 156 5.98 -4.48 7.92
CA ILE A 156 5.99 -5.64 7.04
C ILE A 156 6.44 -5.16 5.65
N ILE A 157 7.54 -5.72 5.18
CA ILE A 157 8.07 -5.46 3.83
C ILE A 157 7.49 -6.51 2.89
N ILE A 158 6.85 -6.06 1.82
CA ILE A 158 6.26 -6.91 0.78
C ILE A 158 7.21 -6.93 -0.40
N CYS A 159 7.78 -8.10 -0.70
CA CYS A 159 8.65 -8.36 -1.84
C CYS A 159 7.92 -9.12 -2.94
N GLU A 160 8.52 -9.22 -4.12
CA GLU A 160 7.92 -9.88 -5.29
C GLU A 160 7.96 -11.41 -5.20
N ASP A 161 9.03 -11.96 -4.65
CA ASP A 161 9.30 -13.39 -4.52
C ASP A 161 10.34 -13.69 -3.44
N ASP A 162 10.61 -14.98 -3.18
CA ASP A 162 11.55 -15.43 -2.16
C ASP A 162 12.98 -14.97 -2.43
N ARG A 163 13.41 -14.88 -3.69
CA ARG A 163 14.72 -14.35 -4.06
C ARG A 163 14.81 -12.87 -3.71
N HIS A 164 13.76 -12.10 -3.95
CA HIS A 164 13.70 -10.69 -3.59
C HIS A 164 13.73 -10.49 -2.07
N ILE A 165 13.08 -11.39 -1.31
CA ILE A 165 13.16 -11.41 0.15
C ILE A 165 14.62 -11.61 0.59
N ALA A 166 15.30 -12.63 0.04
CA ALA A 166 16.70 -12.92 0.38
C ALA A 166 17.64 -11.78 -0.01
N GLU A 167 17.43 -11.13 -1.15
CA GLU A 167 18.20 -9.96 -1.58
C GLU A 167 17.94 -8.75 -0.65
N THR A 168 16.69 -8.55 -0.21
CA THR A 168 16.31 -7.47 0.72
C THR A 168 17.00 -7.66 2.07
N PHE A 169 17.00 -8.88 2.63
CA PHE A 169 17.66 -9.15 3.90
C PHE A 169 19.19 -8.93 3.90
N LYS A 170 19.83 -8.98 2.74
CA LYS A 170 21.28 -8.71 2.64
C LYS A 170 21.64 -7.23 2.74
N GLU A 171 20.66 -6.34 2.62
CA GLU A 171 20.88 -4.89 2.71
C GLU A 171 20.78 -4.37 4.16
N PHE A 172 20.42 -5.25 5.12
CA PHE A 172 20.33 -4.98 6.57
C PHE A 172 21.30 -5.85 7.37
#